data_b13ce7d8608c7054decfb40cdd640bd3
#
_entry.id   b13ce7d8608c7054decfb40cdd640bd3
#
_cell.length_a   1.000
_cell.length_b   1.000
_cell.length_c   1.000
_cell.angle_alpha   90.00
_cell.angle_beta   90.00
_cell.angle_gamma   90.00
#
_symmetry.space_group_name_H-M   'P 1'
#
loop_
_entity.id
_entity.type
_entity.pdbx_description
1 polymer ?
#
loop_
_entity_poly.entity_id
_entity_poly.type
_entity_poly.pdbx_seq_one_letter_code
_entity_poly.pdbx_strand_id
1 'polypeptide(L)'
;VCTWITERLTVSGHGKGVADWMPLTRANVYYDHPVSAPLDHALIIDFVNEGAGTGARVSVELSAESARELLRAIESALTTGEAQHDLAATGRTGE
;
A
#
# COMPACT_ATOMS: atom_id res chain seq x y z
N VAL A 1 5.61 -17.67 16.04
CA VAL A 1 5.21 -16.91 14.88
C VAL A 1 3.73 -17.09 14.61
N CYS A 2 3.03 -16.02 14.54
CA CYS A 2 1.58 -16.06 14.45
C CYS A 2 1.05 -15.40 13.18
N THR A 3 1.73 -15.62 12.09
CA THR A 3 1.29 -15.07 10.83
C THR A 3 0.12 -15.89 10.31
N TRP A 4 -1.04 -15.27 10.29
CA TRP A 4 -2.28 -15.94 9.90
C TRP A 4 -2.45 -15.98 8.40
N ILE A 5 -2.23 -14.84 7.76
CA ILE A 5 -2.43 -14.68 6.34
C ILE A 5 -1.35 -13.75 5.84
N THR A 6 -0.69 -14.14 4.77
CA THR A 6 0.28 -13.29 4.11
C THR A 6 -0.04 -13.25 2.62
N GLU A 7 -0.28 -12.05 2.12
CA GLU A 7 -0.50 -11.81 0.70
C GLU A 7 0.69 -11.06 0.15
N ARG A 8 1.20 -11.52 -0.96
CA ARG A 8 2.33 -10.87 -1.63
C ARG A 8 1.91 -10.44 -3.01
N LEU A 9 2.26 -9.24 -3.38
CA LEU A 9 1.92 -8.74 -4.69
C LEU A 9 3.04 -7.86 -5.23
N THR A 10 3.15 -7.85 -6.54
CA THR A 10 4.05 -6.94 -7.24
C THR A 10 3.35 -5.60 -7.36
N VAL A 11 4.06 -4.54 -7.04
CA VAL A 11 3.52 -3.19 -7.18
C VAL A 11 4.44 -2.37 -8.06
N SER A 12 3.88 -1.30 -8.59
CA SER A 12 4.63 -0.35 -9.40
C SER A 12 4.33 1.04 -8.85
N GLY A 13 5.29 1.61 -8.18
CA GLY A 13 5.09 2.91 -7.56
C GLY A 13 6.33 3.37 -6.84
N HIS A 14 6.18 4.43 -6.07
CA HIS A 14 7.26 5.01 -5.30
C HIS A 14 6.77 5.30 -3.89
N GLY A 15 7.64 5.11 -2.92
CA GLY A 15 7.37 5.44 -1.54
C GLY A 15 8.46 6.35 -1.00
N LYS A 16 8.10 7.18 -0.05
CA LYS A 16 9.06 8.07 0.59
C LYS A 16 9.54 7.43 1.88
N GLY A 17 10.82 7.16 1.94
CA GLY A 17 11.47 6.68 3.16
C GLY A 17 12.04 7.83 3.96
N VAL A 18 12.91 7.50 4.89
CA VAL A 18 13.53 8.49 5.76
C VAL A 18 14.39 9.47 4.97
N ALA A 19 15.15 8.97 4.02
CA ALA A 19 16.09 9.80 3.27
C ALA A 19 15.45 10.41 2.04
N ASP A 20 14.69 9.66 1.28
CA ASP A 20 14.18 10.13 -0.01
C ASP A 20 13.13 9.17 -0.56
N TRP A 21 12.61 9.49 -1.73
CA TRP A 21 11.70 8.62 -2.46
C TRP A 21 12.46 7.44 -3.05
N MET A 22 11.81 6.30 -3.08
CA MET A 22 12.38 5.10 -3.69
C MET A 22 11.32 4.35 -4.47
N PRO A 23 11.71 3.65 -5.54
CA PRO A 23 10.76 2.78 -6.25
C PRO A 23 10.33 1.64 -5.33
N LEU A 24 9.08 1.24 -5.46
CA LEU A 24 8.54 0.11 -4.73
C LEU A 24 8.18 -0.98 -5.72
N THR A 25 8.64 -2.20 -5.44
CA THR A 25 8.45 -3.32 -6.36
C THR A 25 7.58 -4.42 -5.81
N ARG A 26 7.42 -4.46 -4.50
CA ARG A 26 6.63 -5.50 -3.86
C ARG A 26 5.88 -4.94 -2.65
N ALA A 27 4.71 -5.47 -2.40
CA ALA A 27 4.00 -5.23 -1.16
C ALA A 27 3.66 -6.56 -0.52
N ASN A 28 3.87 -6.66 0.77
CA ASN A 28 3.45 -7.81 1.56
C ASN A 28 2.37 -7.33 2.52
N VAL A 29 1.25 -8.02 2.51
CA VAL A 29 0.11 -7.65 3.35
C VAL A 29 -0.18 -8.84 4.25
N TYR A 30 -0.18 -8.64 5.55
CA TYR A 30 -0.43 -9.73 6.47
C TYR A 30 -1.11 -9.24 7.73
N TYR A 31 -1.69 -10.17 8.46
CA TYR A 31 -2.40 -9.91 9.70
C TYR A 31 -1.68 -10.65 10.81
N ASP A 32 -1.08 -9.93 11.75
CA ASP A 32 -0.21 -10.52 12.73
C ASP A 32 -0.08 -9.59 13.94
N HIS A 33 0.77 -9.97 14.88
CA HIS A 33 1.10 -9.13 16.02
C HIS A 33 1.91 -7.92 15.54
N PRO A 34 1.46 -6.71 15.87
CA PRO A 34 2.21 -5.51 15.45
C PRO A 34 3.47 -5.33 16.28
N VAL A 35 4.42 -4.61 15.71
CA VAL A 35 5.65 -4.26 16.41
C VAL A 35 5.45 -3.03 17.27
N SER A 36 4.72 -2.05 16.78
CA SER A 36 4.62 -0.75 17.40
C SER A 36 3.21 -0.37 17.86
N ALA A 37 2.20 -0.70 17.08
CA ALA A 37 0.83 -0.32 17.41
C ALA A 37 0.34 -1.06 18.66
N PRO A 38 -0.44 -0.40 19.53
CA PRO A 38 -0.94 -1.03 20.75
C PRO A 38 -2.19 -1.89 20.49
N LEU A 39 -2.02 -2.92 19.68
CA LEU A 39 -3.09 -3.81 19.23
C LEU A 39 -2.63 -5.26 19.41
N ASP A 40 -3.57 -6.16 19.64
CA ASP A 40 -3.24 -7.59 19.69
C ASP A 40 -2.88 -8.09 18.30
N HIS A 41 -3.62 -7.66 17.30
CA HIS A 41 -3.37 -7.99 15.90
C HIS A 41 -3.57 -6.76 15.05
N ALA A 42 -2.80 -6.65 14.01
CA ALA A 42 -2.87 -5.51 13.11
C ALA A 42 -2.74 -5.98 11.67
N LEU A 43 -3.31 -5.22 10.78
CA LEU A 43 -3.08 -5.36 9.35
C LEU A 43 -1.77 -4.64 9.06
N ILE A 44 -0.80 -5.36 8.55
CA ILE A 44 0.54 -4.84 8.32
C ILE A 44 0.81 -4.85 6.83
N ILE A 45 1.31 -3.75 6.32
CA ILE A 45 1.69 -3.64 4.92
C ILE A 45 3.16 -3.23 4.87
N ASP A 46 3.96 -4.06 4.23
CA ASP A 46 5.36 -3.74 3.96
C ASP A 46 5.50 -3.43 2.47
N PHE A 47 5.92 -2.24 2.16
CA PHE A 47 6.28 -1.87 0.79
C PHE A 47 7.78 -1.96 0.67
N VAL A 48 8.25 -2.68 -0.33
CA VAL A 48 9.65 -3.07 -0.43
C VAL A 48 10.21 -2.71 -1.79
N ASN A 49 11.45 -2.25 -1.80
CA ASN A 49 12.26 -2.17 -3.01
C ASN A 49 13.26 -3.32 -2.97
N GLU A 50 12.96 -4.38 -3.69
CA GLU A 50 13.77 -5.60 -3.65
C GLU A 50 15.19 -5.39 -4.15
N GLY A 51 15.38 -4.45 -5.07
CA GLY A 51 16.69 -4.18 -5.63
C GLY A 51 17.61 -3.34 -4.76
N ALA A 52 17.07 -2.74 -3.69
CA ALA A 52 17.83 -1.81 -2.86
C ALA A 52 18.20 -2.38 -1.49
N GLY A 53 17.98 -3.66 -1.26
CA GLY A 53 18.38 -4.31 -0.02
C GLY A 53 17.28 -4.36 1.02
N THR A 54 17.59 -5.01 2.14
CA THR A 54 16.59 -5.32 3.16
C THR A 54 16.09 -4.09 3.94
N GLY A 55 16.86 -3.01 3.94
CA GLY A 55 16.46 -1.80 4.64
C GLY A 55 15.56 -0.88 3.82
N ALA A 56 15.39 -1.17 2.54
CA ALA A 56 14.61 -0.30 1.65
C ALA A 56 13.14 -0.70 1.67
N ARG A 57 12.47 -0.32 2.75
CA ARG A 57 11.04 -0.64 2.87
C ARG A 57 10.32 0.38 3.74
N VAL A 58 9.02 0.44 3.55
CA VAL A 58 8.12 1.24 4.37
C VAL A 58 7.06 0.31 4.93
N SER A 59 6.89 0.32 6.24
CA SER A 59 5.93 -0.54 6.91
C SER A 59 4.84 0.28 7.58
N VAL A 60 3.63 -0.25 7.54
CA VAL A 60 2.45 0.38 8.12
C VAL A 60 1.71 -0.66 8.96
N GLU A 61 1.26 -0.26 10.14
CA GLU A 61 0.45 -1.12 11.00
C GLU A 61 -0.90 -0.43 11.24
N LEU A 62 -1.98 -1.13 10.93
CA LEU A 62 -3.33 -0.58 11.02
C LEU A 62 -4.23 -1.54 11.78
N SER A 63 -5.21 -0.99 12.50
CA SER A 63 -6.28 -1.84 13.02
C SER A 63 -7.08 -2.41 11.86
N ALA A 64 -7.76 -3.52 12.09
CA ALA A 64 -8.60 -4.13 11.05
C ALA A 64 -9.64 -3.14 10.54
N GLU A 65 -10.22 -2.36 11.44
CA GLU A 65 -11.21 -1.36 11.08
C GLU A 65 -10.61 -0.27 10.19
N SER A 66 -9.46 0.25 10.57
CA SER A 66 -8.76 1.26 9.78
C SER A 66 -8.34 0.72 8.41
N ALA A 67 -7.91 -0.53 8.38
CA ALA A 67 -7.54 -1.17 7.12
C ALA A 67 -8.71 -1.27 6.17
N ARG A 68 -9.90 -1.62 6.69
CA ARG A 68 -11.10 -1.68 5.86
C ARG A 68 -11.53 -0.31 5.35
N GLU A 69 -11.38 0.71 6.19
CA GLU A 69 -11.66 2.08 5.75
C GLU A 69 -10.68 2.51 4.66
N LEU A 70 -9.42 2.17 4.81
CA LEU A 70 -8.41 2.48 3.81
C LEU A 70 -8.73 1.77 2.49
N LEU A 71 -9.12 0.50 2.56
CA LEU A 71 -9.50 -0.24 1.36
C LEU A 71 -10.65 0.45 0.62
N ARG A 72 -11.67 0.86 1.34
CA ARG A 72 -12.79 1.58 0.74
C ARG A 72 -12.38 2.91 0.14
N ALA A 73 -11.50 3.62 0.82
CA ALA A 73 -11.00 4.91 0.34
C ALA A 73 -10.19 4.74 -0.95
N ILE A 74 -9.36 3.69 -1.01
CA ILE A 74 -8.59 3.40 -2.21
C ILE A 74 -9.53 3.10 -3.38
N GLU A 75 -10.51 2.25 -3.17
CA GLU A 75 -11.47 1.92 -4.23
C GLU A 75 -12.23 3.14 -4.69
N SER A 76 -12.68 3.97 -3.76
CA SER A 76 -13.40 5.18 -4.09
C SER A 76 -12.54 6.16 -4.89
N ALA A 77 -11.31 6.36 -4.46
CA ALA A 77 -10.40 7.27 -5.14
C ALA A 77 -10.10 6.80 -6.56
N LEU A 78 -9.88 5.50 -6.73
CA LEU A 78 -9.62 4.93 -8.05
C LEU A 78 -10.83 5.07 -8.95
N THR A 79 -11.99 4.71 -8.45
CA THR A 79 -13.22 4.78 -9.25
C THR A 79 -13.49 6.20 -9.69
N THR A 80 -13.39 7.16 -8.78
CA THR A 80 -13.62 8.56 -9.08
C THR A 80 -12.55 9.12 -10.00
N GLY A 81 -11.29 8.83 -9.70
CA GLY A 81 -10.17 9.33 -10.48
C GLY A 81 -10.16 8.79 -11.90
N GLU A 82 -10.44 7.51 -12.06
CA GLU A 82 -10.49 6.89 -13.38
C GLU A 82 -11.66 7.44 -14.20
N ALA A 83 -12.80 7.65 -13.56
CA ALA A 83 -13.94 8.23 -14.25
C ALA A 83 -13.64 9.64 -14.74
N GLN A 84 -12.99 10.44 -13.91
CA GLN A 84 -12.59 11.80 -14.29
C GLN A 84 -11.51 11.78 -15.37
N HIS A 85 -10.59 10.86 -15.28
CA HIS A 85 -9.54 10.72 -16.29
C HIS A 85 -10.14 10.32 -17.63
N ASP A 86 -11.09 9.39 -17.63
CA ASP A 86 -11.77 8.97 -18.85
C ASP A 86 -12.54 10.11 -19.50
N LEU A 87 -13.22 10.90 -18.69
CA LEU A 87 -13.94 12.08 -19.18
C LEU A 87 -12.96 13.09 -19.78
N ALA A 88 -11.84 13.33 -19.11
CA ALA A 88 -10.83 14.24 -19.62
C ALA A 88 -10.22 13.72 -20.91
N ALA A 89 -9.93 12.42 -20.99
CA ALA A 89 -9.38 11.82 -22.19
C ALA A 89 -10.37 11.88 -23.36
N THR A 90 -11.66 11.77 -23.07
CA THR A 90 -12.69 11.90 -24.10
C THR A 90 -12.78 13.34 -24.59
N GLY A 91 -12.62 14.29 -23.70
CA GLY A 91 -12.76 15.71 -24.03
C GLY A 91 -11.52 16.35 -24.59
N ARG A 92 -10.37 15.72 -24.47
CA ARG A 92 -9.12 16.28 -24.99
C ARG A 92 -8.27 15.16 -25.55
N THR A 93 -8.02 15.26 -26.81
CA THR A 93 -7.23 14.26 -27.49
C THR A 93 -5.76 14.37 -27.10
N GLY A 94 -5.06 13.29 -27.22
CA GLY A 94 -3.65 13.27 -26.95
C GLY A 94 -3.28 12.91 -25.51
N GLU A 95 -4.23 12.55 -24.73
CA GLU A 95 -3.96 12.06 -23.36
C GLU A 95 -4.10 10.56 -23.24
#